data_d9e037a71ff89ae0ba58ad9fa5a637eb
#
_entry.id   d9e037a71ff89ae0ba58ad9fa5a637eb
#
_cell.length_a   1.000
_cell.length_b   1.000
_cell.length_c   1.000
_cell.angle_alpha   90.00
_cell.angle_beta   90.00
_cell.angle_gamma   90.00
#
_symmetry.space_group_name_H-M   'P 1'
#
loop_
_entity.id
_entity.type
_entity.pdbx_description
1 polymer ?
#
loop_
_entity_poly.entity_id
_entity_poly.type
_entity_poly.pdbx_seq_one_letter_code
_entity_poly.pdbx_strand_id
1 'polypeptide(L)'
;MVDSRAAVGAAVGGRVERVLVAPGQSVRAGQPLVSLVSGEAATFRADADAAGASAEAARQAYERNRSLADQGIVARQEVEASRAQFLSAEAATRAARARSAAAGSPNASGRLSVTSPISGVVSSVQVGPGGFVAQGGVVAEVSNPARVEMVFNAPPALAANVRAGAPMRVTGPNGEFDAVVTGVAADAGLSESGATVIRARPSGASLPPAGSAVTGAIVTGEATGGMTVPTEAVQTVDGNTVVFVQVEGGFQAVQVLAGRQAAGRTEILRGLTGSERVASANAFLLKAEMAKGEAEHGH
;
A
#
# COMPACT_ATOMS: atom_id res chain seq x y z
N MET A 1 9.55 -2.40 -2.84
CA MET A 1 8.64 -2.13 -1.71
C MET A 1 8.13 -0.70 -1.84
N VAL A 2 6.84 -0.51 -1.74
CA VAL A 2 6.19 0.82 -1.76
C VAL A 2 5.73 1.10 -0.34
N ASP A 3 6.15 2.23 0.18
CA ASP A 3 5.75 2.72 1.49
C ASP A 3 4.40 3.44 1.37
N SER A 4 3.57 3.38 2.41
CA SER A 4 2.36 4.22 2.48
C SER A 4 2.80 5.65 2.77
N ARG A 5 3.05 6.42 1.72
CA ARG A 5 3.48 7.82 1.79
C ARG A 5 2.30 8.74 1.62
N ALA A 6 2.27 9.79 2.43
CA ALA A 6 1.39 10.92 2.25
C ALA A 6 2.24 12.15 1.93
N ALA A 7 2.09 12.69 0.73
CA ALA A 7 2.56 14.02 0.40
C ALA A 7 1.59 15.03 1.02
N VAL A 8 2.05 15.80 1.99
CA VAL A 8 1.24 16.76 2.72
C VAL A 8 1.37 18.10 2.05
N GLY A 9 0.30 18.57 1.40
CA GLY A 9 0.25 19.84 0.69
C GLY A 9 -0.46 20.93 1.47
N ALA A 10 -0.19 22.19 1.10
CA ALA A 10 -0.89 23.34 1.61
C ALA A 10 -2.26 23.50 0.94
N ALA A 11 -3.34 23.62 1.73
CA ALA A 11 -4.69 23.81 1.21
C ALA A 11 -4.89 25.20 0.55
N VAL A 12 -4.14 26.18 1.01
CA VAL A 12 -4.09 27.56 0.47
C VAL A 12 -2.64 28.03 0.36
N GLY A 13 -2.38 28.97 -0.55
CA GLY A 13 -1.06 29.60 -0.68
C GLY A 13 -0.73 30.47 0.52
N GLY A 14 0.55 30.42 0.96
CA GLY A 14 0.96 31.25 2.10
C GLY A 14 2.45 31.23 2.35
N ARG A 15 2.89 32.12 3.22
CA ARG A 15 4.28 32.19 3.70
C ARG A 15 4.46 31.25 4.90
N VAL A 16 5.52 30.46 4.88
CA VAL A 16 5.92 29.61 5.99
C VAL A 16 6.39 30.47 7.16
N GLU A 17 5.68 30.39 8.27
CA GLU A 17 6.07 31.07 9.51
C GLU A 17 7.05 30.21 10.32
N ARG A 18 6.72 28.93 10.51
CA ARG A 18 7.53 27.97 11.26
C ARG A 18 7.40 26.57 10.68
N VAL A 19 8.51 25.85 10.71
CA VAL A 19 8.55 24.40 10.53
C VAL A 19 8.62 23.76 11.91
N LEU A 20 7.70 22.84 12.20
CA LEU A 20 7.48 22.28 13.54
C LEU A 20 8.04 20.87 13.68
N VAL A 21 8.52 20.27 12.58
CA VAL A 21 9.02 18.90 12.52
C VAL A 21 10.31 18.83 11.73
N ALA A 22 11.09 17.77 11.98
CA ALA A 22 12.32 17.48 11.26
C ALA A 22 12.22 16.12 10.54
N PRO A 23 12.97 15.89 9.44
CA PRO A 23 13.10 14.58 8.85
C PRO A 23 13.55 13.52 9.88
N GLY A 24 12.95 12.32 9.85
CA GLY A 24 13.17 11.25 10.83
C GLY A 24 12.28 11.34 12.07
N GLN A 25 11.56 12.42 12.30
CA GLN A 25 10.69 12.59 13.46
C GLN A 25 9.38 11.81 13.28
N SER A 26 8.95 11.09 14.33
CA SER A 26 7.64 10.43 14.37
C SER A 26 6.52 11.45 14.61
N VAL A 27 5.43 11.32 13.86
CA VAL A 27 4.25 12.18 13.94
C VAL A 27 2.98 11.37 13.99
N ARG A 28 1.93 11.94 14.59
CA ARG A 28 0.57 11.36 14.61
C ARG A 28 -0.31 12.03 13.57
N ALA A 29 -1.36 11.34 13.14
CA ALA A 29 -2.41 11.95 12.33
C ALA A 29 -2.99 13.17 13.07
N GLY A 30 -3.17 14.30 12.35
CA GLY A 30 -3.59 15.57 12.91
C GLY A 30 -2.48 16.42 13.53
N GLN A 31 -1.26 15.90 13.68
CA GLN A 31 -0.15 16.66 14.25
C GLN A 31 0.29 17.78 13.30
N PRO A 32 0.46 19.02 13.79
CA PRO A 32 0.99 20.13 12.99
C PRO A 32 2.43 19.87 12.53
N LEU A 33 2.68 20.08 11.23
CA LEU A 33 3.98 19.95 10.59
C LEU A 33 4.59 21.33 10.30
N VAL A 34 3.77 22.22 9.76
CA VAL A 34 4.19 23.57 9.33
C VAL A 34 3.11 24.57 9.70
N SER A 35 3.49 25.76 10.15
CA SER A 35 2.62 26.92 10.35
C SER A 35 2.76 27.86 9.16
N LEU A 36 1.65 28.23 8.54
CA LEU A 36 1.57 29.18 7.42
C LEU A 36 0.79 30.43 7.82
N VAL A 37 1.11 31.54 7.16
CA VAL A 37 0.31 32.77 7.17
C VAL A 37 -0.14 33.03 5.73
N SER A 38 -1.45 33.15 5.54
CA SER A 38 -2.10 33.33 4.24
C SER A 38 -3.11 34.45 4.30
N GLY A 39 -3.00 35.45 3.39
CA GLY A 39 -3.98 36.51 3.23
C GLY A 39 -5.34 35.97 2.75
N GLU A 40 -5.30 34.98 1.84
CA GLU A 40 -6.52 34.33 1.35
C GLU A 40 -7.27 33.59 2.50
N ALA A 41 -6.53 32.88 3.36
CA ALA A 41 -7.10 32.22 4.52
C ALA A 41 -7.69 33.22 5.52
N ALA A 42 -7.08 34.39 5.70
CA ALA A 42 -7.62 35.48 6.51
C ALA A 42 -8.97 35.98 5.94
N THR A 43 -9.07 36.13 4.61
CA THR A 43 -10.32 36.50 3.94
C THR A 43 -11.42 35.48 4.17
N PHE A 44 -11.14 34.17 4.00
CA PHE A 44 -12.12 33.11 4.27
C PHE A 44 -12.61 33.12 5.73
N ARG A 45 -11.72 33.46 6.67
CA ARG A 45 -12.10 33.61 8.08
C ARG A 45 -12.99 34.82 8.28
N ALA A 46 -12.64 35.98 7.73
CA ALA A 46 -13.42 37.20 7.82
C ALA A 46 -14.83 37.03 7.20
N ASP A 47 -14.91 36.38 6.04
CA ASP A 47 -16.19 36.07 5.38
C ASP A 47 -17.06 35.18 6.26
N ALA A 48 -16.50 34.18 6.93
CA ALA A 48 -17.22 33.30 7.82
C ALA A 48 -17.76 34.04 9.06
N ASP A 49 -16.97 34.96 9.61
CA ASP A 49 -17.35 35.79 10.75
C ASP A 49 -18.44 36.79 10.35
N ALA A 50 -18.31 37.46 9.18
CA ALA A 50 -19.31 38.37 8.65
C ALA A 50 -20.64 37.69 8.34
N ALA A 51 -20.59 36.51 7.70
CA ALA A 51 -21.81 35.71 7.44
C ALA A 51 -22.46 35.27 8.74
N GLY A 52 -21.69 34.91 9.76
CA GLY A 52 -22.20 34.56 11.08
C GLY A 52 -22.92 35.72 11.75
N ALA A 53 -22.33 36.93 11.72
CA ALA A 53 -22.95 38.14 12.26
C ALA A 53 -24.27 38.50 11.52
N SER A 54 -24.30 38.36 10.19
CA SER A 54 -25.50 38.57 9.38
C SER A 54 -26.60 37.57 9.72
N ALA A 55 -26.29 36.30 9.90
CA ALA A 55 -27.28 35.30 10.29
C ALA A 55 -27.82 35.54 11.70
N GLU A 56 -27.00 35.98 12.64
CA GLU A 56 -27.45 36.35 13.99
C GLU A 56 -28.40 37.56 13.96
N ALA A 57 -28.08 38.58 13.18
CA ALA A 57 -28.99 39.75 13.01
C ALA A 57 -30.31 39.33 12.36
N ALA A 58 -30.29 38.47 11.35
CA ALA A 58 -31.50 37.96 10.71
C ALA A 58 -32.35 37.09 11.66
N ARG A 59 -31.69 36.27 12.50
CA ARG A 59 -32.35 35.49 13.55
C ARG A 59 -33.09 36.37 14.53
N GLN A 60 -32.44 37.41 15.04
CA GLN A 60 -33.06 38.37 15.97
C GLN A 60 -34.21 39.13 15.33
N ALA A 61 -34.11 39.48 14.06
CA ALA A 61 -35.24 40.12 13.32
C ALA A 61 -36.45 39.17 13.20
N TYR A 62 -36.18 37.89 12.85
CA TYR A 62 -37.23 36.88 12.77
C TYR A 62 -37.91 36.66 14.15
N GLU A 63 -37.15 36.52 15.21
CA GLU A 63 -37.65 36.32 16.58
C GLU A 63 -38.52 37.50 17.04
N ARG A 64 -38.08 38.75 16.76
CA ARG A 64 -38.88 39.95 17.03
C ARG A 64 -40.18 39.95 16.25
N ASN A 65 -40.14 39.74 14.93
CA ASN A 65 -41.33 39.76 14.08
C ASN A 65 -42.32 38.67 14.50
N ARG A 66 -41.83 37.49 14.87
CA ARG A 66 -42.64 36.39 15.41
C ARG A 66 -43.38 36.81 16.69
N SER A 67 -42.67 37.40 17.66
CA SER A 67 -43.23 37.85 18.92
C SER A 67 -44.26 38.96 18.71
N LEU A 68 -44.03 39.89 17.78
CA LEU A 68 -44.97 40.96 17.45
C LEU A 68 -46.20 40.42 16.70
N ALA A 69 -46.05 39.40 15.87
CA ALA A 69 -47.19 38.76 15.20
C ALA A 69 -48.07 38.00 16.17
N ASP A 70 -47.50 37.37 17.20
CA ASP A 70 -48.27 36.71 18.28
C ASP A 70 -49.11 37.74 19.08
N GLN A 71 -48.70 39.02 19.07
CA GLN A 71 -49.44 40.15 19.64
C GLN A 71 -50.40 40.84 18.65
N GLY A 72 -50.46 40.34 17.40
CA GLY A 72 -51.32 40.94 16.36
C GLY A 72 -50.76 42.21 15.73
N ILE A 73 -49.50 42.59 15.99
CA ILE A 73 -48.92 43.88 15.55
C ILE A 73 -48.33 43.78 14.15
N VAL A 74 -47.81 42.57 13.77
CA VAL A 74 -47.12 42.31 12.51
C VAL A 74 -47.87 41.25 11.70
N ALA A 75 -47.94 41.44 10.38
CA ALA A 75 -48.61 40.51 9.47
C ALA A 75 -47.79 39.17 9.35
N ARG A 76 -48.50 38.06 9.18
CA ARG A 76 -47.85 36.72 8.97
C ARG A 76 -46.88 36.69 7.81
N GLN A 77 -47.19 37.43 6.73
CA GLN A 77 -46.31 37.54 5.56
C GLN A 77 -44.93 38.11 5.94
N GLU A 78 -44.86 39.05 6.87
CA GLU A 78 -43.58 39.64 7.32
C GLU A 78 -42.78 38.69 8.19
N VAL A 79 -43.44 37.85 8.99
CA VAL A 79 -42.81 36.77 9.72
C VAL A 79 -42.21 35.73 8.75
N GLU A 80 -42.97 35.36 7.71
CA GLU A 80 -42.47 34.42 6.68
C GLU A 80 -41.27 34.99 5.91
N ALA A 81 -41.31 36.27 5.55
CA ALA A 81 -40.22 36.97 4.88
C ALA A 81 -38.96 37.01 5.75
N SER A 82 -39.08 37.37 7.04
CA SER A 82 -37.93 37.40 7.96
C SER A 82 -37.40 36.01 8.26
N ARG A 83 -38.27 34.99 8.30
CA ARG A 83 -37.85 33.60 8.39
C ARG A 83 -37.03 33.14 7.17
N ALA A 84 -37.49 33.46 5.97
CA ALA A 84 -36.80 33.14 4.73
C ALA A 84 -35.41 33.82 4.68
N GLN A 85 -35.35 35.08 5.12
CA GLN A 85 -34.07 35.80 5.23
C GLN A 85 -33.11 35.17 6.24
N PHE A 86 -33.60 34.76 7.41
CA PHE A 86 -32.81 34.04 8.41
C PHE A 86 -32.27 32.74 7.84
N LEU A 87 -33.12 31.90 7.22
CA LEU A 87 -32.68 30.62 6.63
C LEU A 87 -31.63 30.80 5.52
N SER A 88 -31.78 31.85 4.70
CA SER A 88 -30.80 32.21 3.67
C SER A 88 -29.44 32.61 4.27
N ALA A 89 -29.46 33.48 5.30
CA ALA A 89 -28.24 33.91 5.99
C ALA A 89 -27.55 32.75 6.72
N GLU A 90 -28.32 31.83 7.30
CA GLU A 90 -27.79 30.62 7.92
C GLU A 90 -27.12 29.71 6.90
N ALA A 91 -27.72 29.55 5.70
CA ALA A 91 -27.10 28.78 4.61
C ALA A 91 -25.80 29.43 4.13
N ALA A 92 -25.76 30.76 4.00
CA ALA A 92 -24.53 31.51 3.66
C ALA A 92 -23.45 31.32 4.72
N THR A 93 -23.79 31.31 6.02
CA THR A 93 -22.87 31.06 7.12
C THR A 93 -22.30 29.66 7.04
N ARG A 94 -23.11 28.62 6.77
CA ARG A 94 -22.62 27.25 6.59
C ARG A 94 -21.66 27.16 5.44
N ALA A 95 -21.93 27.79 4.31
CA ALA A 95 -21.07 27.82 3.15
C ALA A 95 -19.72 28.52 3.43
N ALA A 96 -19.74 29.69 4.08
CA ALA A 96 -18.53 30.43 4.42
C ALA A 96 -17.65 29.66 5.44
N ARG A 97 -18.27 29.06 6.47
CA ARG A 97 -17.55 28.21 7.44
C ARG A 97 -16.94 26.99 6.78
N ALA A 98 -17.63 26.35 5.83
CA ALA A 98 -17.08 25.21 5.09
C ALA A 98 -15.85 25.59 4.27
N ARG A 99 -15.84 26.78 3.62
CA ARG A 99 -14.64 27.29 2.91
C ARG A 99 -13.49 27.54 3.87
N SER A 100 -13.74 28.20 5.01
CA SER A 100 -12.73 28.44 6.03
C SER A 100 -12.15 27.13 6.60
N ALA A 101 -13.01 26.12 6.82
CA ALA A 101 -12.56 24.80 7.28
C ALA A 101 -11.71 24.09 6.22
N ALA A 102 -12.10 24.14 4.95
CA ALA A 102 -11.34 23.57 3.84
C ALA A 102 -9.95 24.24 3.68
N ALA A 103 -9.84 25.51 4.01
CA ALA A 103 -8.58 26.25 4.04
C ALA A 103 -7.67 25.91 5.25
N GLY A 104 -8.12 25.02 6.15
CA GLY A 104 -7.35 24.62 7.34
C GLY A 104 -7.73 25.37 8.61
N SER A 105 -8.94 25.95 8.69
CA SER A 105 -9.46 26.67 9.87
C SER A 105 -8.52 27.76 10.37
N PRO A 106 -8.22 28.76 9.54
CA PRO A 106 -7.30 29.85 9.91
C PRO A 106 -7.85 30.69 11.07
N ASN A 107 -6.96 31.31 11.82
CA ASN A 107 -7.34 32.36 12.75
C ASN A 107 -7.58 33.71 12.04
N ALA A 108 -7.94 34.74 12.78
CA ALA A 108 -8.22 36.09 12.24
C ALA A 108 -7.04 36.72 11.49
N SER A 109 -5.79 36.35 11.80
CA SER A 109 -4.59 36.82 11.11
C SER A 109 -4.18 35.96 9.91
N GLY A 110 -5.01 34.99 9.50
CA GLY A 110 -4.71 34.07 8.41
C GLY A 110 -3.66 33.02 8.74
N ARG A 111 -3.33 32.84 10.02
CA ARG A 111 -2.42 31.77 10.46
C ARG A 111 -3.18 30.46 10.49
N LEU A 112 -2.58 29.42 9.87
CA LEU A 112 -3.09 28.06 9.85
C LEU A 112 -1.97 27.06 10.03
N SER A 113 -2.31 25.83 10.38
CA SER A 113 -1.37 24.72 10.50
C SER A 113 -1.64 23.68 9.42
N VAL A 114 -0.62 23.28 8.71
CA VAL A 114 -0.66 22.11 7.84
C VAL A 114 -0.35 20.88 8.70
N THR A 115 -1.28 19.94 8.76
CA THR A 115 -1.21 18.77 9.64
C THR A 115 -0.99 17.49 8.87
N SER A 116 -0.39 16.49 9.51
CA SER A 116 -0.20 15.16 8.92
C SER A 116 -1.55 14.43 8.79
N PRO A 117 -1.91 13.89 7.61
CA PRO A 117 -3.11 13.07 7.44
C PRO A 117 -2.95 11.66 8.02
N ILE A 118 -1.72 11.19 8.25
CA ILE A 118 -1.41 9.85 8.74
C ILE A 118 -0.44 9.90 9.90
N SER A 119 -0.45 8.85 10.74
CA SER A 119 0.64 8.61 11.69
C SER A 119 1.80 7.93 10.98
N GLY A 120 3.04 8.34 11.26
CA GLY A 120 4.23 7.81 10.61
C GLY A 120 5.49 8.56 10.97
N VAL A 121 6.47 8.53 10.07
CA VAL A 121 7.75 9.22 10.20
C VAL A 121 7.86 10.25 9.07
N VAL A 122 8.30 11.46 9.38
CA VAL A 122 8.56 12.50 8.37
C VAL A 122 9.74 12.06 7.51
N SER A 123 9.49 11.80 6.22
CA SER A 123 10.54 11.40 5.26
C SER A 123 11.33 12.60 4.76
N SER A 124 10.64 13.70 4.48
CA SER A 124 11.25 14.95 4.01
C SER A 124 10.42 16.16 4.40
N VAL A 125 11.08 17.31 4.53
CA VAL A 125 10.44 18.62 4.64
C VAL A 125 10.97 19.47 3.48
N GLN A 126 10.04 19.94 2.62
CA GLN A 126 10.41 20.62 1.36
C GLN A 126 10.36 22.14 1.47
N VAL A 127 10.06 22.68 2.64
CA VAL A 127 9.89 24.11 2.88
C VAL A 127 10.72 24.56 4.06
N GLY A 128 11.12 25.83 4.04
CA GLY A 128 11.85 26.47 5.14
C GLY A 128 11.12 27.71 5.65
N PRO A 129 11.42 28.17 6.88
CA PRO A 129 10.88 29.41 7.44
C PRO A 129 11.12 30.59 6.52
N GLY A 130 10.12 31.44 6.30
CA GLY A 130 10.16 32.60 5.40
C GLY A 130 9.86 32.26 3.93
N GLY A 131 9.92 31.00 3.52
CA GLY A 131 9.57 30.55 2.16
C GLY A 131 8.09 30.72 1.86
N PHE A 132 7.72 30.70 0.57
CA PHE A 132 6.34 30.75 0.10
C PHE A 132 5.95 29.38 -0.48
N VAL A 133 4.73 28.92 -0.14
CA VAL A 133 4.13 27.70 -0.68
C VAL A 133 2.87 28.08 -1.45
N ALA A 134 2.76 27.61 -2.67
CA ALA A 134 1.54 27.74 -3.46
C ALA A 134 0.45 26.77 -2.94
N GLN A 135 -0.79 27.03 -3.29
CA GLN A 135 -1.88 26.07 -3.06
C GLN A 135 -1.56 24.72 -3.73
N GLY A 136 -1.74 23.63 -3.01
CA GLY A 136 -1.36 22.28 -3.45
C GLY A 136 0.13 21.96 -3.38
N GLY A 137 0.99 22.97 -3.08
CA GLY A 137 2.43 22.74 -2.93
C GLY A 137 2.74 21.83 -1.74
N VAL A 138 3.62 20.85 -1.95
CA VAL A 138 4.02 19.88 -0.92
C VAL A 138 4.90 20.57 0.11
N VAL A 139 4.57 20.44 1.39
CA VAL A 139 5.34 20.99 2.52
C VAL A 139 6.19 19.93 3.21
N ALA A 140 5.69 18.70 3.27
CA ALA A 140 6.39 17.57 3.87
C ALA A 140 5.86 16.25 3.32
N GLU A 141 6.65 15.20 3.44
CA GLU A 141 6.23 13.83 3.18
C GLU A 141 6.28 13.03 4.48
N VAL A 142 5.22 12.27 4.74
CA VAL A 142 5.12 11.38 5.89
C VAL A 142 4.93 9.96 5.40
N SER A 143 5.78 9.03 5.86
CA SER A 143 5.69 7.62 5.55
C SER A 143 5.25 6.81 6.77
N ASN A 144 4.43 5.78 6.54
CA ASN A 144 4.03 4.87 7.60
C ASN A 144 4.76 3.53 7.44
N PRO A 145 5.86 3.29 8.18
CA PRO A 145 6.62 2.06 8.07
C PRO A 145 5.85 0.79 8.48
N ALA A 146 4.76 0.93 9.25
CA ALA A 146 3.91 -0.20 9.62
C ALA A 146 2.94 -0.61 8.50
N ARG A 147 2.83 0.17 7.43
CA ARG A 147 1.97 -0.11 6.27
C ARG A 147 2.78 -0.25 4.99
N VAL A 148 3.86 -1.02 5.08
CA VAL A 148 4.67 -1.33 3.90
C VAL A 148 3.91 -2.29 3.00
N GLU A 149 3.81 -1.97 1.74
CA GLU A 149 3.27 -2.83 0.71
C GLU A 149 4.38 -3.21 -0.27
N MET A 150 4.43 -4.48 -0.63
CA MET A 150 5.35 -4.98 -1.64
C MET A 150 4.62 -5.06 -2.97
N VAL A 151 5.29 -4.63 -4.01
CA VAL A 151 4.79 -4.69 -5.38
C VAL A 151 5.71 -5.60 -6.19
N PHE A 152 5.14 -6.63 -6.77
CA PHE A 152 5.86 -7.59 -7.61
C PHE A 152 5.31 -7.52 -9.02
N ASN A 153 6.20 -7.52 -10.01
CA ASN A 153 5.84 -7.69 -11.40
C ASN A 153 5.92 -9.17 -11.74
N ALA A 154 4.83 -9.73 -12.23
CA ALA A 154 4.74 -11.14 -12.57
C ALA A 154 4.24 -11.34 -14.00
N PRO A 155 4.69 -12.39 -14.71
CA PRO A 155 4.09 -12.77 -15.99
C PRO A 155 2.59 -13.04 -15.82
N PRO A 156 1.73 -12.68 -16.80
CA PRO A 156 0.29 -12.86 -16.71
C PRO A 156 -0.14 -14.32 -16.43
N ALA A 157 0.58 -15.29 -17.02
CA ALA A 157 0.33 -16.72 -16.81
C ALA A 157 0.53 -17.17 -15.36
N LEU A 158 1.49 -16.58 -14.65
CA LEU A 158 1.70 -16.83 -13.22
C LEU A 158 0.61 -16.10 -12.40
N ALA A 159 0.38 -14.83 -12.69
CA ALA A 159 -0.55 -14.00 -11.96
C ALA A 159 -1.99 -14.50 -12.02
N ALA A 160 -2.40 -15.15 -13.12
CA ALA A 160 -3.73 -15.74 -13.29
C ALA A 160 -4.06 -16.81 -12.23
N ASN A 161 -3.03 -17.45 -11.66
CA ASN A 161 -3.17 -18.50 -10.64
C ASN A 161 -2.99 -17.95 -9.21
N VAL A 162 -2.70 -16.65 -9.05
CA VAL A 162 -2.51 -16.01 -7.74
C VAL A 162 -3.82 -15.42 -7.27
N ARG A 163 -4.17 -15.67 -6.02
CA ARG A 163 -5.37 -15.12 -5.37
C ARG A 163 -5.02 -14.24 -4.18
N ALA A 164 -5.84 -13.26 -3.90
CA ALA A 164 -5.73 -12.50 -2.64
C ALA A 164 -5.87 -13.46 -1.45
N GLY A 165 -5.06 -13.27 -0.42
CA GLY A 165 -4.95 -14.17 0.72
C GLY A 165 -3.91 -15.29 0.55
N ALA A 166 -3.33 -15.49 -0.64
CA ALA A 166 -2.32 -16.52 -0.85
C ALA A 166 -1.04 -16.19 -0.05
N PRO A 167 -0.45 -17.20 0.63
CA PRO A 167 0.83 -17.03 1.31
C PRO A 167 1.95 -16.89 0.29
N MET A 168 2.91 -16.04 0.59
CA MET A 168 4.09 -15.76 -0.21
C MET A 168 5.31 -15.75 0.68
N ARG A 169 6.39 -16.39 0.24
CA ARG A 169 7.71 -16.24 0.86
C ARG A 169 8.50 -15.20 0.09
N VAL A 170 9.09 -14.26 0.81
CA VAL A 170 9.83 -13.15 0.21
C VAL A 170 11.26 -13.18 0.69
N THR A 171 12.18 -13.09 -0.27
CA THR A 171 13.62 -12.97 -0.02
C THR A 171 14.03 -11.53 -0.27
N GLY A 172 14.65 -10.91 0.72
CA GLY A 172 15.16 -9.54 0.66
C GLY A 172 16.60 -9.47 1.18
N PRO A 173 17.18 -8.27 1.20
CA PRO A 173 18.57 -8.07 1.65
C PRO A 173 18.81 -8.48 3.12
N ASN A 174 17.77 -8.49 3.95
CA ASN A 174 17.85 -8.87 5.37
C ASN A 174 17.43 -10.32 5.64
N GLY A 175 17.30 -11.16 4.59
CA GLY A 175 16.87 -12.56 4.70
C GLY A 175 15.46 -12.81 4.18
N GLU A 176 14.91 -13.95 4.55
CA GLU A 176 13.57 -14.39 4.15
C GLU A 176 12.52 -14.00 5.20
N PHE A 177 11.35 -13.66 4.72
CA PHE A 177 10.17 -13.39 5.56
C PHE A 177 8.88 -13.76 4.82
N ASP A 178 7.83 -14.01 5.58
CA ASP A 178 6.53 -14.36 5.02
C ASP A 178 5.70 -13.10 4.69
N ALA A 179 4.85 -13.24 3.68
CA ALA A 179 3.92 -12.21 3.26
C ALA A 179 2.59 -12.83 2.79
N VAL A 180 1.58 -12.01 2.70
CA VAL A 180 0.25 -12.39 2.20
C VAL A 180 -0.10 -11.49 1.02
N VAL A 181 -0.56 -12.09 -0.07
CA VAL A 181 -1.05 -11.36 -1.24
C VAL A 181 -2.30 -10.56 -0.87
N THR A 182 -2.27 -9.26 -1.12
CA THR A 182 -3.42 -8.36 -0.88
C THR A 182 -4.26 -8.13 -2.13
N GLY A 183 -3.66 -8.27 -3.31
CA GLY A 183 -4.35 -8.09 -4.58
C GLY A 183 -3.50 -8.42 -5.79
N VAL A 184 -4.18 -8.68 -6.88
CA VAL A 184 -3.59 -8.89 -8.22
C VAL A 184 -4.30 -7.96 -9.17
N ALA A 185 -3.56 -7.13 -9.89
CA ALA A 185 -4.10 -6.20 -10.87
C ALA A 185 -3.31 -6.31 -12.18
N ALA A 186 -4.03 -6.36 -13.29
CA ALA A 186 -3.41 -6.17 -14.58
C ALA A 186 -2.91 -4.72 -14.68
N ASP A 187 -1.66 -4.53 -15.05
CA ASP A 187 -1.13 -3.18 -15.28
C ASP A 187 -1.68 -2.65 -16.61
N ALA A 188 -2.73 -1.85 -16.49
CA ALA A 188 -3.50 -1.35 -17.64
C ALA A 188 -2.82 -0.19 -18.39
N GLY A 189 -1.49 -0.10 -18.40
CA GLY A 189 -0.92 0.88 -19.29
C GLY A 189 0.43 1.54 -18.99
N LEU A 190 1.23 1.04 -18.07
CA LEU A 190 2.52 1.66 -17.75
C LEU A 190 3.75 0.80 -18.08
N SER A 191 3.60 -0.43 -18.52
CA SER A 191 4.71 -1.25 -19.00
C SER A 191 4.41 -1.85 -20.36
N GLU A 192 5.29 -1.61 -21.33
CA GLU A 192 5.27 -2.24 -22.66
C GLU A 192 5.34 -3.78 -22.61
N SER A 193 5.57 -4.36 -21.44
CA SER A 193 5.75 -5.80 -21.23
C SER A 193 4.48 -6.55 -20.80
N GLY A 194 3.31 -5.89 -20.64
CA GLY A 194 2.08 -6.55 -20.20
C GLY A 194 2.18 -7.26 -18.85
N ALA A 195 3.04 -6.79 -17.97
CA ALA A 195 3.23 -7.39 -16.67
C ALA A 195 1.99 -7.20 -15.78
N THR A 196 1.69 -8.21 -14.96
CA THR A 196 0.65 -8.11 -13.94
C THR A 196 1.29 -7.77 -12.61
N VAL A 197 0.69 -6.82 -11.90
CA VAL A 197 1.15 -6.37 -10.59
C VAL A 197 0.50 -7.21 -9.50
N ILE A 198 1.33 -7.86 -8.68
CA ILE A 198 0.90 -8.55 -7.46
C ILE A 198 1.30 -7.68 -6.27
N ARG A 199 0.34 -7.35 -5.42
CA ARG A 199 0.55 -6.63 -4.17
C ARG A 199 0.52 -7.59 -3.01
N ALA A 200 1.45 -7.44 -2.07
CA ALA A 200 1.51 -8.27 -0.89
C ALA A 200 1.90 -7.45 0.35
N ARG A 201 1.40 -7.87 1.50
CA ARG A 201 1.74 -7.29 2.79
C ARG A 201 2.62 -8.26 3.58
N PRO A 202 3.72 -7.79 4.16
CA PRO A 202 4.56 -8.63 5.01
C PRO A 202 3.83 -9.03 6.29
N SER A 203 4.13 -10.23 6.78
CA SER A 203 3.54 -10.78 8.02
C SER A 203 4.50 -10.72 9.21
N GLY A 204 5.73 -10.25 9.02
CA GLY A 204 6.79 -10.26 10.04
C GLY A 204 7.25 -8.86 10.46
N ALA A 205 8.04 -8.80 11.55
CA ALA A 205 8.54 -7.56 12.13
C ALA A 205 9.86 -7.04 11.54
N SER A 206 10.65 -7.89 10.88
CA SER A 206 11.96 -7.51 10.33
C SER A 206 11.86 -7.26 8.83
N LEU A 207 11.51 -6.04 8.46
CA LEU A 207 11.36 -5.64 7.07
C LEU A 207 12.61 -4.95 6.55
N PRO A 208 12.97 -5.16 5.28
CA PRO A 208 14.01 -4.36 4.63
C PRO A 208 13.53 -2.91 4.45
N PRO A 209 14.44 -1.95 4.34
CA PRO A 209 14.10 -0.55 4.10
C PRO A 209 13.19 -0.38 2.87
N ALA A 210 12.32 0.64 2.90
CA ALA A 210 11.52 1.01 1.75
C ALA A 210 12.42 1.33 0.54
N GLY A 211 12.01 0.87 -0.65
CA GLY A 211 12.84 0.98 -1.87
C GLY A 211 13.74 -0.23 -2.12
N SER A 212 13.89 -1.17 -1.17
CA SER A 212 14.66 -2.39 -1.38
C SER A 212 14.02 -3.28 -2.46
N ALA A 213 14.86 -3.86 -3.31
CA ALA A 213 14.43 -4.92 -4.22
C ALA A 213 14.21 -6.22 -3.42
N VAL A 214 13.10 -6.89 -3.70
CA VAL A 214 12.72 -8.16 -3.08
C VAL A 214 12.22 -9.14 -4.12
N THR A 215 12.44 -10.43 -3.90
CA THR A 215 11.93 -11.51 -4.74
C THR A 215 10.88 -12.30 -3.97
N GLY A 216 9.74 -12.55 -4.58
CA GLY A 216 8.64 -13.30 -3.97
C GLY A 216 8.49 -14.68 -4.60
N ALA A 217 8.39 -15.72 -3.79
CA ALA A 217 8.01 -17.06 -4.19
C ALA A 217 6.58 -17.34 -3.70
N ILE A 218 5.69 -17.71 -4.62
CA ILE A 218 4.28 -17.98 -4.32
C ILE A 218 3.92 -19.39 -4.79
N VAL A 219 3.19 -20.11 -3.95
CA VAL A 219 2.64 -21.41 -4.33
C VAL A 219 1.31 -21.16 -5.06
N THR A 220 1.28 -21.36 -6.36
CA THR A 220 0.12 -21.10 -7.25
C THR A 220 -0.68 -22.36 -7.57
N GLY A 221 -0.73 -23.34 -6.73
CA GLY A 221 -1.53 -24.53 -6.95
C GLY A 221 -2.01 -25.09 -5.64
N GLU A 222 -3.16 -25.78 -5.66
CA GLU A 222 -3.40 -26.78 -4.64
C GLU A 222 -2.16 -27.69 -4.63
N ALA A 223 -1.66 -28.02 -3.45
CA ALA A 223 -0.77 -29.13 -3.32
C ALA A 223 -1.57 -30.37 -3.80
N THR A 224 -1.61 -30.56 -5.11
CA THR A 224 -1.90 -31.88 -5.63
C THR A 224 -0.85 -32.73 -4.94
N GLY A 225 -1.27 -33.71 -4.15
CA GLY A 225 -0.35 -34.58 -3.38
C GLY A 225 0.64 -35.34 -4.26
N GLY A 226 1.21 -34.66 -5.23
CA GLY A 226 2.23 -35.11 -6.14
C GLY A 226 3.53 -35.32 -5.37
N MET A 227 4.13 -36.46 -5.59
CA MET A 227 5.42 -36.78 -5.04
C MET A 227 6.45 -35.81 -5.58
N THR A 228 7.24 -35.20 -4.72
CA THR A 228 8.32 -34.30 -5.16
C THR A 228 9.66 -34.77 -4.63
N VAL A 229 10.69 -34.67 -5.47
CA VAL A 229 12.08 -34.96 -5.10
C VAL A 229 12.91 -33.67 -5.24
N PRO A 230 14.06 -33.53 -4.55
CA PRO A 230 15.02 -32.47 -4.84
C PRO A 230 15.40 -32.50 -6.32
N THR A 231 15.51 -31.34 -6.96
CA THR A 231 15.79 -31.25 -8.40
C THR A 231 17.14 -31.92 -8.75
N GLU A 232 18.12 -31.85 -7.86
CA GLU A 232 19.42 -32.50 -8.00
C GLU A 232 19.36 -34.05 -8.01
N ALA A 233 18.30 -34.64 -7.49
CA ALA A 233 18.06 -36.07 -7.52
C ALA A 233 17.66 -36.58 -8.91
N VAL A 234 17.10 -35.71 -9.75
CA VAL A 234 16.68 -36.04 -11.11
C VAL A 234 17.87 -35.99 -12.06
N GLN A 235 18.21 -37.10 -12.66
CA GLN A 235 19.34 -37.25 -13.57
C GLN A 235 18.88 -37.73 -14.94
N THR A 236 19.66 -37.50 -15.97
CA THR A 236 19.42 -38.07 -17.31
C THR A 236 20.49 -39.13 -17.60
N VAL A 237 20.07 -40.36 -17.83
CA VAL A 237 20.94 -41.49 -18.20
C VAL A 237 20.37 -42.02 -19.52
N ASP A 238 21.22 -42.14 -20.55
CA ASP A 238 20.89 -42.66 -21.90
C ASP A 238 19.61 -42.02 -22.50
N GLY A 239 19.47 -40.72 -22.29
CA GLY A 239 18.28 -39.98 -22.80
C GLY A 239 17.02 -40.11 -21.95
N ASN A 240 17.02 -40.96 -20.91
CA ASN A 240 15.90 -41.17 -20.01
C ASN A 240 16.06 -40.34 -18.71
N THR A 241 14.95 -39.78 -18.23
CA THR A 241 14.95 -39.15 -16.91
C THR A 241 14.81 -40.20 -15.81
N VAL A 242 15.78 -40.26 -14.90
CA VAL A 242 15.85 -41.25 -13.82
C VAL A 242 16.08 -40.60 -12.46
N VAL A 243 15.73 -41.31 -11.41
CA VAL A 243 16.16 -41.08 -10.03
C VAL A 243 16.81 -42.32 -9.49
N PHE A 244 17.82 -42.17 -8.62
CA PHE A 244 18.48 -43.30 -7.99
C PHE A 244 17.79 -43.63 -6.68
N VAL A 245 17.21 -44.80 -6.61
CA VAL A 245 16.52 -45.34 -5.42
C VAL A 245 17.48 -46.28 -4.68
N GLN A 246 17.51 -46.13 -3.35
CA GLN A 246 18.29 -47.01 -2.49
C GLN A 246 17.64 -48.38 -2.42
N VAL A 247 18.38 -49.41 -2.74
CA VAL A 247 18.01 -50.83 -2.64
C VAL A 247 19.02 -51.59 -1.76
N GLU A 248 18.74 -52.84 -1.44
CA GLU A 248 19.66 -53.68 -0.68
C GLU A 248 20.96 -53.93 -1.51
N GLY A 249 22.07 -53.41 -1.00
CA GLY A 249 23.35 -53.50 -1.68
C GLY A 249 23.73 -52.33 -2.58
N GLY A 250 22.93 -51.27 -2.70
CA GLY A 250 23.31 -50.11 -3.51
C GLY A 250 22.19 -49.17 -3.95
N PHE A 251 22.34 -48.67 -5.15
CA PHE A 251 21.36 -47.79 -5.78
C PHE A 251 20.93 -48.33 -7.15
N GLN A 252 19.66 -48.22 -7.45
CA GLN A 252 19.09 -48.58 -8.73
C GLN A 252 18.53 -47.35 -9.43
N ALA A 253 18.84 -47.17 -10.72
CA ALA A 253 18.22 -46.14 -11.54
C ALA A 253 16.78 -46.52 -11.87
N VAL A 254 15.84 -45.72 -11.49
CA VAL A 254 14.41 -45.88 -11.76
C VAL A 254 13.97 -44.78 -12.72
N GLN A 255 13.42 -45.16 -13.87
CA GLN A 255 12.91 -44.22 -14.83
C GLN A 255 11.66 -43.53 -14.27
N VAL A 256 11.63 -42.20 -14.37
CA VAL A 256 10.55 -41.40 -13.86
C VAL A 256 10.02 -40.42 -14.92
N LEU A 257 8.75 -40.11 -14.83
CA LEU A 257 8.15 -39.00 -15.56
C LEU A 257 8.18 -37.77 -14.67
N ALA A 258 9.10 -36.83 -14.96
CA ALA A 258 9.19 -35.57 -14.25
C ALA A 258 8.11 -34.60 -14.73
N GLY A 259 7.49 -33.90 -13.77
CA GLY A 259 6.52 -32.85 -13.98
C GLY A 259 7.12 -31.47 -13.79
N ARG A 260 6.39 -30.59 -13.10
CA ARG A 260 6.81 -29.19 -12.85
C ARG A 260 7.99 -29.14 -11.89
N GLN A 261 8.84 -28.13 -12.12
CA GLN A 261 9.97 -27.82 -11.26
C GLN A 261 9.72 -26.47 -10.58
N ALA A 262 9.80 -26.43 -9.24
CA ALA A 262 9.61 -25.21 -8.46
C ALA A 262 10.39 -25.30 -7.14
N ALA A 263 10.95 -24.19 -6.69
CA ALA A 263 11.63 -24.05 -5.40
C ALA A 263 12.68 -25.15 -5.10
N GLY A 264 13.47 -25.54 -6.10
CA GLY A 264 14.52 -26.57 -5.95
C GLY A 264 13.97 -28.00 -5.86
N ARG A 265 12.68 -28.21 -6.13
CA ARG A 265 12.05 -29.52 -6.17
C ARG A 265 11.42 -29.80 -7.54
N THR A 266 11.43 -31.05 -7.94
CA THR A 266 10.81 -31.55 -9.17
C THR A 266 9.68 -32.52 -8.81
N GLU A 267 8.51 -32.29 -9.39
CA GLU A 267 7.34 -33.17 -9.28
C GLU A 267 7.61 -34.47 -10.06
N ILE A 268 7.29 -35.61 -9.46
CA ILE A 268 7.34 -36.92 -10.13
C ILE A 268 5.91 -37.39 -10.38
N LEU A 269 5.54 -37.42 -11.64
CA LEU A 269 4.21 -37.82 -12.09
C LEU A 269 4.00 -39.34 -12.13
N ARG A 270 5.10 -40.08 -12.41
CA ARG A 270 5.11 -41.56 -12.47
C ARG A 270 6.52 -42.09 -12.22
N GLY A 271 6.62 -43.35 -11.77
CA GLY A 271 7.85 -44.08 -11.62
C GLY A 271 8.27 -44.33 -10.17
N LEU A 272 7.67 -43.63 -9.20
CA LEU A 272 7.85 -43.88 -7.77
C LEU A 272 6.53 -44.18 -7.10
N THR A 273 6.55 -44.92 -5.97
CA THR A 273 5.39 -45.24 -5.16
C THR A 273 5.25 -44.38 -3.90
N GLY A 274 6.31 -43.69 -3.50
CA GLY A 274 6.35 -42.77 -2.36
C GLY A 274 7.01 -43.30 -1.11
N SER A 275 7.35 -44.59 -1.10
CA SER A 275 8.07 -45.26 0.01
C SER A 275 9.56 -45.34 -0.20
N GLU A 276 10.04 -45.03 -1.40
CA GLU A 276 11.45 -45.17 -1.80
C GLU A 276 12.29 -44.07 -1.19
N ARG A 277 13.52 -44.42 -0.84
CA ARG A 277 14.58 -43.49 -0.48
C ARG A 277 15.35 -43.09 -1.74
N VAL A 278 15.28 -41.85 -2.12
CA VAL A 278 15.89 -41.30 -3.32
C VAL A 278 17.20 -40.60 -2.94
N ALA A 279 18.29 -40.89 -3.68
CA ALA A 279 19.56 -40.18 -3.57
C ALA A 279 19.35 -38.74 -4.06
N SER A 280 19.64 -37.75 -3.23
CA SER A 280 19.53 -36.33 -3.59
C SER A 280 20.91 -35.71 -3.76
N ALA A 281 21.67 -35.59 -2.68
CA ALA A 281 23.01 -35.05 -2.74
C ALA A 281 23.96 -36.01 -3.51
N ASN A 282 24.69 -35.42 -4.44
CA ASN A 282 25.69 -36.17 -5.26
C ASN A 282 25.12 -37.29 -6.16
N ALA A 283 23.82 -37.21 -6.52
CA ALA A 283 23.20 -38.17 -7.44
C ALA A 283 23.95 -38.29 -8.80
N PHE A 284 24.65 -37.25 -9.22
CA PHE A 284 25.49 -37.25 -10.41
C PHE A 284 26.68 -38.23 -10.33
N LEU A 285 27.21 -38.52 -9.12
CA LEU A 285 28.28 -39.51 -8.93
C LEU A 285 27.81 -40.93 -9.24
N LEU A 286 26.54 -41.25 -8.87
CA LEU A 286 25.93 -42.53 -9.19
C LEU A 286 25.75 -42.71 -10.70
N LYS A 287 25.38 -41.63 -11.41
CA LYS A 287 25.37 -41.63 -12.88
C LYS A 287 26.75 -41.90 -13.47
N ALA A 288 27.80 -41.27 -12.93
CA ALA A 288 29.17 -41.45 -13.41
C ALA A 288 29.69 -42.87 -13.17
N GLU A 289 29.31 -43.51 -12.06
CA GLU A 289 29.69 -44.89 -11.74
C GLU A 289 28.96 -45.91 -12.62
N MET A 290 27.68 -45.70 -12.90
CA MET A 290 26.94 -46.51 -13.86
C MET A 290 27.55 -46.49 -15.25
N ALA A 291 27.93 -45.30 -15.76
CA ALA A 291 28.57 -45.15 -17.06
C ALA A 291 29.93 -45.87 -17.16
N LYS A 292 30.67 -46.00 -16.04
CA LYS A 292 31.92 -46.77 -15.98
C LYS A 292 31.67 -48.28 -16.05
N GLY A 293 30.65 -48.78 -15.31
CA GLY A 293 30.33 -50.22 -15.30
C GLY A 293 29.91 -50.75 -16.68
N GLU A 294 29.21 -49.93 -17.48
CA GLU A 294 28.83 -50.31 -18.84
C GLU A 294 30.01 -50.33 -19.80
N ALA A 295 31.02 -49.50 -19.59
CA ALA A 295 32.21 -49.47 -20.41
C ALA A 295 33.12 -50.70 -20.17
N GLU A 296 33.08 -51.35 -18.99
CA GLU A 296 33.87 -52.55 -18.67
C GLU A 296 33.23 -53.86 -19.18
N HIS A 297 31.93 -53.88 -19.49
CA HIS A 297 31.24 -55.06 -19.99
C HIS A 297 31.11 -55.10 -21.53
N GLY A 298 31.64 -54.13 -22.24
CA GLY A 298 31.57 -53.98 -23.69
C GLY A 298 32.80 -54.50 -24.48
N HIS A 299 33.56 -55.47 -23.96
CA HIS A 299 34.68 -56.10 -24.67
C HIS A 299 34.42 -57.60 -24.85
#